data_aeb9a70ef1dcc64832b68e62fcaa6cd1
#
_entry.id   aeb9a70ef1dcc64832b68e62fcaa6cd1
#
_cell.length_a   1.000
_cell.length_b   1.000
_cell.length_c   1.000
_cell.angle_alpha   90.00
_cell.angle_beta   90.00
_cell.angle_gamma   90.00
#
_symmetry.space_group_name_H-M   'P 1'
#
loop_
_entity.id
_entity.type
_entity.pdbx_description
1 polymer ?
#
loop_
_entity_poly.entity_id
_entity_poly.type
_entity_poly.pdbx_seq_one_letter_code
_entity_poly.pdbx_strand_id
1 'polypeptide(L)'
;MIQKIFTFFVLSFFLIACSKNPLSGKKQLKLLPEAELQNMATTEYKQFLSTTKVVGNTNNRDAEMVKRVGQRIVGAVEAYYKEIGKSADLAGYKWEVNLVDDKTVNAWCMPGGKIVVYTGIL
;
A
#
# COMPACT_ATOMS: atom_id res chain seq x y z
N MET A 1 -4.69 -41.75 -21.18
CA MET A 1 -4.61 -41.71 -19.70
C MET A 1 -3.70 -40.59 -19.22
N ILE A 2 -2.48 -40.50 -19.71
CA ILE A 2 -1.48 -39.47 -19.33
C ILE A 2 -1.99 -38.04 -19.59
N GLN A 3 -2.66 -37.80 -20.71
CA GLN A 3 -3.17 -36.51 -21.12
C GLN A 3 -4.27 -35.99 -20.18
N LYS A 4 -5.14 -36.86 -19.67
CA LYS A 4 -6.17 -36.51 -18.68
C LYS A 4 -5.57 -36.22 -17.30
N ILE A 5 -4.51 -36.92 -16.92
CA ILE A 5 -3.78 -36.69 -15.65
C ILE A 5 -3.04 -35.36 -15.72
N PHE A 6 -2.44 -35.02 -16.86
CA PHE A 6 -1.76 -33.74 -17.07
C PHE A 6 -2.73 -32.56 -17.01
N THR A 7 -3.91 -32.68 -17.61
CA THR A 7 -4.96 -31.66 -17.58
C THR A 7 -5.50 -31.45 -16.16
N PHE A 8 -5.63 -32.51 -15.37
CA PHE A 8 -6.08 -32.43 -13.97
C PHE A 8 -5.01 -31.78 -13.07
N PHE A 9 -3.74 -32.03 -13.34
CA PHE A 9 -2.62 -31.43 -12.60
C PHE A 9 -2.46 -29.94 -12.88
N VAL A 10 -2.65 -29.50 -14.13
CA VAL A 10 -2.65 -28.08 -14.52
C VAL A 10 -3.82 -27.34 -13.91
N LEU A 11 -5.02 -27.93 -13.85
CA LEU A 11 -6.20 -27.32 -13.25
C LEU A 11 -6.09 -27.18 -11.74
N SER A 12 -5.39 -28.12 -11.07
CA SER A 12 -5.14 -28.08 -9.62
C SER A 12 -4.18 -26.96 -9.20
N PHE A 13 -3.31 -26.50 -10.10
CA PHE A 13 -2.31 -25.45 -9.82
C PHE A 13 -2.92 -24.04 -9.73
N PHE A 14 -4.11 -23.84 -10.35
CA PHE A 14 -4.81 -22.55 -10.30
C PHE A 14 -5.53 -22.23 -8.99
N LEU A 15 -5.62 -23.17 -8.06
CA LEU A 15 -6.38 -22.99 -6.81
C LEU A 15 -5.59 -22.31 -5.69
N ILE A 16 -4.27 -22.05 -5.85
CA ILE A 16 -3.39 -21.62 -4.77
C ILE A 16 -3.19 -20.08 -4.73
N ALA A 17 -3.63 -19.34 -5.76
CA ALA A 17 -3.33 -17.91 -5.92
C ALA A 17 -4.28 -16.94 -5.18
N CYS A 18 -5.27 -17.44 -4.43
CA CYS A 18 -6.24 -16.60 -3.72
C CYS A 18 -5.85 -16.42 -2.25
N SER A 19 -5.58 -15.19 -1.84
CA SER A 19 -5.43 -14.83 -0.42
C SER A 19 -6.63 -13.99 0.05
N LYS A 20 -6.91 -14.03 1.36
CA LYS A 20 -7.92 -13.16 1.99
C LYS A 20 -7.28 -11.86 2.44
N ASN A 21 -7.88 -10.73 2.07
CA ASN A 21 -7.48 -9.44 2.63
C ASN A 21 -7.88 -9.39 4.10
N PRO A 22 -6.96 -9.11 5.03
CA PRO A 22 -7.22 -9.15 6.47
C PRO A 22 -8.19 -8.07 6.95
N LEU A 23 -8.27 -6.94 6.23
CA LEU A 23 -9.16 -5.82 6.59
C LEU A 23 -10.56 -5.99 6.03
N SER A 24 -10.69 -6.34 4.75
CA SER A 24 -11.99 -6.42 4.07
C SER A 24 -12.59 -7.82 4.03
N GLY A 25 -11.83 -8.87 4.39
CA GLY A 25 -12.23 -10.29 4.29
C GLY A 25 -12.39 -10.79 2.85
N LYS A 26 -12.21 -9.93 1.83
CA LYS A 26 -12.39 -10.28 0.42
C LYS A 26 -11.23 -11.15 -0.08
N LYS A 27 -11.55 -12.12 -0.94
CA LYS A 27 -10.53 -12.89 -1.65
C LYS A 27 -9.85 -12.01 -2.70
N GLN A 28 -8.52 -12.07 -2.76
CA GLN A 28 -7.69 -11.36 -3.72
C GLN A 28 -6.80 -12.33 -4.46
N LEU A 29 -6.64 -12.10 -5.76
CA LEU A 29 -5.66 -12.81 -6.59
C LEU A 29 -4.31 -12.09 -6.44
N LYS A 30 -3.32 -12.77 -5.89
CA LYS A 30 -1.94 -12.26 -5.78
C LYS A 30 -1.12 -12.81 -6.93
N LEU A 31 -0.92 -11.99 -7.97
CA LEU A 31 -0.17 -12.35 -9.18
C LEU A 31 1.33 -12.02 -9.07
N LEU A 32 1.68 -11.02 -8.27
CA LEU A 32 3.06 -10.57 -8.08
C LEU A 32 3.48 -10.74 -6.61
N PRO A 33 4.76 -11.03 -6.36
CA PRO A 33 5.33 -10.99 -5.03
C PRO A 33 5.19 -9.60 -4.41
N GLU A 34 4.89 -9.54 -3.11
CA GLU A 34 4.70 -8.28 -2.39
C GLU A 34 5.93 -7.36 -2.47
N ALA A 35 7.13 -7.95 -2.38
CA ALA A 35 8.39 -7.19 -2.48
C ALA A 35 8.55 -6.50 -3.85
N GLU A 36 8.11 -7.14 -4.92
CA GLU A 36 8.15 -6.57 -6.27
C GLU A 36 7.18 -5.39 -6.39
N LEU A 37 5.95 -5.56 -5.88
CA LEU A 37 4.96 -4.48 -5.83
C LEU A 37 5.47 -3.28 -5.02
N GLN A 38 6.12 -3.50 -3.88
CA GLN A 38 6.71 -2.44 -3.07
C GLN A 38 7.86 -1.71 -3.79
N ASN A 39 8.68 -2.44 -4.54
CA ASN A 39 9.76 -1.84 -5.33
C ASN A 39 9.22 -0.97 -6.48
N MET A 40 8.24 -1.48 -7.22
CA MET A 40 7.55 -0.72 -8.27
C MET A 40 6.90 0.53 -7.69
N ALA A 41 6.12 0.39 -6.62
CA ALA A 41 5.47 1.49 -5.94
C ALA A 41 6.46 2.55 -5.43
N THR A 42 7.61 2.11 -4.90
CA THR A 42 8.66 3.04 -4.43
C THR A 42 9.26 3.85 -5.59
N THR A 43 9.44 3.24 -6.76
CA THR A 43 9.94 3.91 -7.95
C THR A 43 8.95 4.94 -8.46
N GLU A 44 7.70 4.55 -8.65
CA GLU A 44 6.62 5.42 -9.10
C GLU A 44 6.37 6.58 -8.11
N TYR A 45 6.42 6.30 -6.82
CA TYR A 45 6.28 7.32 -5.78
C TYR A 45 7.38 8.37 -5.83
N LYS A 46 8.63 7.96 -5.99
CA LYS A 46 9.77 8.89 -6.13
C LYS A 46 9.63 9.74 -7.39
N GLN A 47 9.23 9.12 -8.50
CA GLN A 47 8.99 9.83 -9.75
C GLN A 47 7.87 10.86 -9.58
N PHE A 48 6.75 10.48 -8.97
CA PHE A 48 5.63 11.38 -8.67
C PHE A 48 6.09 12.58 -7.84
N LEU A 49 6.81 12.35 -6.73
CA LEU A 49 7.30 13.44 -5.88
C LEU A 49 8.31 14.35 -6.57
N SER A 50 9.08 13.85 -7.56
CA SER A 50 10.03 14.66 -8.32
C SER A 50 9.36 15.66 -9.29
N THR A 51 8.13 15.35 -9.69
CA THR A 51 7.34 16.17 -10.64
C THR A 51 6.22 16.96 -9.98
N THR A 52 6.02 16.77 -8.67
CA THR A 52 4.92 17.39 -7.92
C THR A 52 5.47 18.30 -6.83
N LYS A 53 4.79 19.41 -6.59
CA LYS A 53 5.18 20.35 -5.54
C LYS A 53 4.80 19.78 -4.16
N VAL A 54 5.80 19.21 -3.48
CA VAL A 54 5.64 18.72 -2.11
C VAL A 54 5.63 19.91 -1.15
N VAL A 55 4.64 19.95 -0.25
CA VAL A 55 4.57 20.96 0.80
C VAL A 55 5.49 20.54 1.95
N GLY A 56 6.53 21.34 2.18
CA GLY A 56 7.53 21.08 3.22
C GLY A 56 6.93 21.11 4.64
N ASN A 57 7.44 20.26 5.51
CA ASN A 57 6.96 20.18 6.90
C ASN A 57 7.44 21.33 7.80
N THR A 58 8.42 22.13 7.36
CA THR A 58 8.99 23.20 8.16
C THR A 58 8.11 24.44 8.07
N ASN A 59 7.54 24.85 9.20
CA ASN A 59 6.65 26.01 9.33
C ASN A 59 5.37 25.96 8.47
N ASN A 60 4.91 24.76 8.09
CA ASN A 60 3.64 24.58 7.40
C ASN A 60 2.67 23.77 8.27
N ARG A 61 1.64 24.43 8.78
CA ARG A 61 0.65 23.85 9.69
C ARG A 61 -0.12 22.68 9.08
N ASP A 62 -0.45 22.76 7.80
CA ASP A 62 -1.19 21.73 7.10
C ASP A 62 -0.34 20.48 6.88
N ALA A 63 0.93 20.66 6.48
CA ALA A 63 1.87 19.55 6.33
C ALA A 63 2.14 18.85 7.68
N GLU A 64 2.28 19.61 8.77
CA GLU A 64 2.42 19.05 10.12
C GLU A 64 1.16 18.28 10.56
N MET A 65 -0.02 18.81 10.25
CA MET A 65 -1.29 18.16 10.54
C MET A 65 -1.41 16.83 9.76
N VAL A 66 -1.16 16.84 8.46
CA VAL A 66 -1.22 15.66 7.61
C VAL A 66 -0.24 14.59 8.09
N LYS A 67 0.99 14.99 8.42
CA LYS A 67 2.00 14.07 8.96
C LYS A 67 1.54 13.44 10.28
N ARG A 68 1.03 14.23 11.21
CA ARG A 68 0.53 13.76 12.51
C ARG A 68 -0.64 12.79 12.35
N VAL A 69 -1.61 13.11 11.49
CA VAL A 69 -2.75 12.22 11.20
C VAL A 69 -2.27 10.94 10.56
N GLY A 70 -1.39 11.03 9.55
CA GLY A 70 -0.80 9.87 8.89
C GLY A 70 -0.08 8.94 9.86
N GLN A 71 0.73 9.48 10.77
CA GLN A 71 1.43 8.69 11.80
C GLN A 71 0.46 7.97 12.76
N ARG A 72 -0.65 8.60 13.09
CA ARG A 72 -1.69 7.96 13.93
C ARG A 72 -2.37 6.81 13.19
N ILE A 73 -2.65 6.97 11.90
CA ILE A 73 -3.20 5.91 11.05
C ILE A 73 -2.22 4.75 10.94
N VAL A 74 -0.94 5.03 10.68
CA VAL A 74 0.12 4.01 10.60
C VAL A 74 0.21 3.22 11.90
N GLY A 75 0.26 3.89 13.05
CA GLY A 75 0.29 3.23 14.35
C GLY A 75 -0.93 2.34 14.60
N ALA A 76 -2.12 2.76 14.17
CA ALA A 76 -3.33 1.96 14.28
C ALA A 76 -3.28 0.72 13.37
N VAL A 77 -2.77 0.86 12.14
CA VAL A 77 -2.59 -0.26 11.20
C VAL A 77 -1.61 -1.29 11.78
N GLU A 78 -0.45 -0.85 12.25
CA GLU A 78 0.56 -1.75 12.83
C GLU A 78 0.03 -2.47 14.07
N ALA A 79 -0.68 -1.77 14.95
CA ALA A 79 -1.31 -2.35 16.13
C ALA A 79 -2.37 -3.41 15.75
N TYR A 80 -3.22 -3.10 14.78
CA TYR A 80 -4.23 -4.03 14.30
C TYR A 80 -3.62 -5.29 13.67
N TYR A 81 -2.61 -5.14 12.80
CA TYR A 81 -1.94 -6.29 12.18
C TYR A 81 -1.22 -7.16 13.21
N LYS A 82 -0.69 -6.55 14.27
CA LYS A 82 -0.11 -7.27 15.41
C LYS A 82 -1.18 -8.06 16.18
N GLU A 83 -2.33 -7.44 16.47
CA GLU A 83 -3.45 -8.07 17.18
C GLU A 83 -3.97 -9.31 16.46
N ILE A 84 -4.13 -9.23 15.13
CA ILE A 84 -4.60 -10.37 14.32
C ILE A 84 -3.48 -11.36 13.93
N GLY A 85 -2.26 -11.22 14.46
CA GLY A 85 -1.13 -12.13 14.20
C GLY A 85 -0.57 -12.05 12.77
N LYS A 86 -0.73 -10.91 12.09
CA LYS A 86 -0.35 -10.71 10.68
C LYS A 86 0.71 -9.61 10.46
N SER A 87 1.55 -9.35 11.46
CA SER A 87 2.63 -8.35 11.35
C SER A 87 3.57 -8.63 10.17
N ALA A 88 3.73 -9.90 9.78
CA ALA A 88 4.55 -10.27 8.61
C ALA A 88 4.01 -9.71 7.29
N ASP A 89 2.72 -9.43 7.18
CA ASP A 89 2.10 -8.84 5.97
C ASP A 89 2.55 -7.38 5.76
N LEU A 90 3.13 -6.74 6.79
CA LEU A 90 3.71 -5.40 6.73
C LEU A 90 5.25 -5.43 6.55
N ALA A 91 5.83 -6.60 6.29
CA ALA A 91 7.26 -6.73 6.08
C ALA A 91 7.72 -5.87 4.89
N GLY A 92 8.82 -5.12 5.07
CA GLY A 92 9.36 -4.24 4.03
C GLY A 92 8.65 -2.89 3.90
N TYR A 93 7.55 -2.63 4.63
CA TYR A 93 6.88 -1.34 4.63
C TYR A 93 7.83 -0.24 5.16
N LYS A 94 7.90 0.84 4.40
CA LYS A 94 8.61 2.08 4.77
C LYS A 94 7.61 3.22 4.64
N TRP A 95 6.90 3.45 5.74
CA TRP A 95 5.83 4.44 5.80
C TRP A 95 6.33 5.86 5.50
N GLU A 96 5.70 6.50 4.55
CA GLU A 96 5.95 7.89 4.19
C GLU A 96 4.61 8.59 3.96
N VAL A 97 4.47 9.80 4.53
CA VAL A 97 3.28 10.63 4.38
C VAL A 97 3.71 12.00 3.87
N ASN A 98 3.23 12.37 2.69
CA ASN A 98 3.51 13.66 2.08
C ASN A 98 2.22 14.40 1.72
N LEU A 99 2.25 15.73 1.94
CA LEU A 99 1.26 16.66 1.43
C LEU A 99 1.76 17.27 0.12
N VAL A 100 0.94 17.27 -0.92
CA VAL A 100 1.26 17.89 -2.21
C VAL A 100 0.33 19.07 -2.50
N ASP A 101 0.89 20.11 -3.11
CA ASP A 101 0.15 21.32 -3.48
C ASP A 101 -0.63 21.09 -4.78
N ASP A 102 -1.84 20.56 -4.63
CA ASP A 102 -2.77 20.29 -5.71
C ASP A 102 -4.21 20.50 -5.19
N LYS A 103 -5.02 21.23 -5.92
CA LYS A 103 -6.41 21.57 -5.56
C LYS A 103 -7.40 20.43 -5.75
N THR A 104 -6.97 19.33 -6.35
CA THR A 104 -7.80 18.13 -6.50
C THR A 104 -8.12 17.55 -5.12
N VAL A 105 -9.40 17.24 -4.88
CA VAL A 105 -9.83 16.55 -3.65
C VAL A 105 -9.45 15.08 -3.74
N ASN A 106 -8.26 14.74 -3.27
CA ASN A 106 -7.73 13.37 -3.39
C ASN A 106 -6.71 13.05 -2.28
N ALA A 107 -6.63 11.76 -1.97
CA ALA A 107 -5.53 11.13 -1.24
C ALA A 107 -5.39 9.68 -1.70
N TRP A 108 -4.18 9.15 -1.69
CA TRP A 108 -3.93 7.76 -2.11
C TRP A 108 -2.78 7.13 -1.34
N CYS A 109 -2.73 5.81 -1.38
CA CYS A 109 -1.68 5.01 -0.77
C CYS A 109 -1.20 3.93 -1.75
N MET A 110 0.12 3.74 -1.83
CA MET A 110 0.74 2.67 -2.62
C MET A 110 1.30 1.55 -1.72
N PRO A 111 1.52 0.35 -2.27
CA PRO A 111 2.22 -0.74 -1.58
C PRO A 111 3.52 -0.26 -0.93
N GLY A 112 3.85 -0.83 0.24
CA GLY A 112 5.02 -0.40 1.00
C GLY A 112 4.81 0.85 1.86
N GLY A 113 3.55 1.34 1.99
CA GLY A 113 3.19 2.40 2.93
C GLY A 113 3.47 3.82 2.43
N LYS A 114 3.37 4.07 1.13
CA LYS A 114 3.54 5.40 0.53
C LYS A 114 2.21 6.12 0.47
N ILE A 115 2.04 7.21 1.22
CA ILE A 115 0.79 7.95 1.39
C ILE A 115 0.98 9.37 0.86
N VAL A 116 0.07 9.81 0.02
CA VAL A 116 0.00 11.19 -0.48
C VAL A 116 -1.38 11.78 -0.19
N VAL A 117 -1.38 12.99 0.31
CA VAL A 117 -2.57 13.80 0.55
C VAL A 117 -2.44 15.07 -0.30
N TYR A 118 -3.52 15.46 -0.95
CA TYR A 118 -3.59 16.66 -1.76
C TYR A 118 -4.15 17.83 -0.95
N THR A 119 -3.62 19.05 -1.15
CA THR A 119 -4.12 20.22 -0.42
C THR A 119 -5.62 20.47 -0.66
N GLY A 120 -6.16 20.00 -1.78
CA GLY A 120 -7.59 20.11 -2.09
C GLY A 120 -8.51 19.35 -1.13
N ILE A 121 -8.00 18.43 -0.31
CA ILE A 121 -8.81 17.69 0.69
C ILE A 121 -8.91 18.43 2.03
N LEU A 122 -8.05 19.43 2.26
CA LEU A 122 -8.00 20.25 3.46
C LEU A 122 -8.95 21.42 3.35
#